data_114e22516dca4dbb862508781c43e5d3
#
_entry.id   114e22516dca4dbb862508781c43e5d3
#
_cell.length_a   1.000
_cell.length_b   1.000
_cell.length_c   1.000
_cell.angle_alpha   90.00
_cell.angle_beta   90.00
_cell.angle_gamma   90.00
#
_symmetry.space_group_name_H-M   'P 1'
#
loop_
_entity.id
_entity.type
_entity.pdbx_description
1 polymer ?
#
loop_
_entity_poly.entity_id
_entity_poly.type
_entity_poly.pdbx_seq_one_letter_code
_entity_poly.pdbx_strand_id
1 'polypeptide(L)'
;MTAFFQKAHDFTARWEGGLSDHPADPGGLTKYGISLRWVQDLARQAREECLRQARNCDGCADERTPKCGYHNLDMDMDGDVDSDDIRACTKDQAAALFKKHFWDKLGCSGLPLPLAVTLYDGAANMGPARAVRQMQRAMNTVADAELDAYTPIAEDGVMGPRTAQLAEALEEGGKHWFAARQVLRLRDTFYRDLTARRSSLRVFLAGWRNRVKAMNQYLAELEREEG
;
A
#
# COMPACT_ATOMS: atom_id res chain seq x y z
N MET A 1 6.67 -9.45 -12.69
CA MET A 1 6.40 -9.08 -11.28
C MET A 1 7.23 -9.98 -10.40
N THR A 2 7.75 -9.50 -9.26
CA THR A 2 8.47 -10.38 -8.32
C THR A 2 7.49 -11.30 -7.61
N ALA A 3 7.91 -12.54 -7.25
CA ALA A 3 7.07 -13.51 -6.57
C ALA A 3 6.46 -12.95 -5.26
N PHE A 4 7.23 -12.15 -4.52
CA PHE A 4 6.77 -11.52 -3.27
C PHE A 4 5.65 -10.50 -3.49
N PHE A 5 5.78 -9.64 -4.51
CA PHE A 5 4.71 -8.72 -4.86
C PHE A 5 3.43 -9.46 -5.24
N GLN A 6 3.55 -10.53 -6.03
CA GLN A 6 2.38 -11.32 -6.44
C GLN A 6 1.65 -11.90 -5.21
N LYS A 7 2.38 -12.53 -4.27
CA LYS A 7 1.81 -13.04 -3.01
C LYS A 7 1.08 -11.94 -2.23
N ALA A 8 1.71 -10.77 -2.08
CA ALA A 8 1.11 -9.64 -1.37
C ALA A 8 -0.13 -9.10 -2.08
N HIS A 9 -0.05 -8.93 -3.40
CA HIS A 9 -1.13 -8.37 -4.21
C HIS A 9 -2.33 -9.31 -4.31
N ASP A 10 -2.11 -10.63 -4.45
CA ASP A 10 -3.18 -11.63 -4.49
C ASP A 10 -4.03 -11.61 -3.20
N PHE A 11 -3.40 -11.38 -2.04
CA PHE A 11 -4.14 -11.18 -0.81
C PHE A 11 -4.92 -9.87 -0.83
N THR A 12 -4.24 -8.75 -1.09
CA THR A 12 -4.82 -7.40 -1.01
C THR A 12 -5.97 -7.22 -2.01
N ALA A 13 -5.79 -7.69 -3.24
CA ALA A 13 -6.79 -7.57 -4.32
C ALA A 13 -8.14 -8.26 -4.00
N ARG A 14 -8.16 -9.27 -3.12
CA ARG A 14 -9.42 -9.90 -2.66
C ARG A 14 -10.29 -8.97 -1.82
N TRP A 15 -9.67 -7.96 -1.20
CA TRP A 15 -10.34 -6.98 -0.35
C TRP A 15 -10.64 -5.67 -1.08
N GLU A 16 -10.00 -5.45 -2.21
CA GLU A 16 -10.30 -4.33 -3.10
C GLU A 16 -11.45 -4.74 -4.02
N GLY A 17 -12.59 -4.11 -3.86
CA GLY A 17 -13.84 -4.49 -4.54
C GLY A 17 -13.80 -4.42 -6.06
N GLY A 18 -14.88 -4.87 -6.69
CA GLY A 18 -15.17 -4.61 -8.10
C GLY A 18 -15.48 -3.12 -8.36
N LEU A 19 -16.25 -2.86 -9.41
CA LEU A 19 -16.73 -1.50 -9.70
C LEU A 19 -17.71 -1.05 -8.60
N SER A 20 -17.43 0.10 -7.99
CA SER A 20 -18.29 0.77 -7.00
C SER A 20 -18.47 2.22 -7.40
N ASP A 21 -19.72 2.68 -7.48
CA ASP A 21 -20.11 4.05 -7.80
C ASP A 21 -21.11 4.51 -6.72
N HIS A 22 -20.61 4.68 -5.49
CA HIS A 22 -21.48 5.08 -4.39
C HIS A 22 -21.39 6.60 -4.19
N PRO A 23 -22.50 7.35 -4.21
CA PRO A 23 -22.50 8.83 -4.11
C PRO A 23 -21.86 9.37 -2.82
N ALA A 24 -21.80 8.59 -1.76
CA ALA A 24 -21.15 8.94 -0.50
C ALA A 24 -19.67 8.55 -0.43
N ASP A 25 -19.10 7.95 -1.49
CA ASP A 25 -17.67 7.63 -1.54
C ASP A 25 -16.86 8.89 -1.90
N PRO A 26 -16.01 9.40 -1.00
CA PRO A 26 -15.18 10.58 -1.29
C PRO A 26 -14.16 10.33 -2.43
N GLY A 27 -13.89 9.08 -2.77
CA GLY A 27 -13.01 8.67 -3.87
C GLY A 27 -13.67 8.73 -5.24
N GLY A 28 -15.01 8.82 -5.29
CA GLY A 28 -15.80 8.70 -6.51
C GLY A 28 -15.82 7.26 -7.03
N LEU A 29 -16.00 7.13 -8.35
CA LEU A 29 -15.99 5.83 -9.01
C LEU A 29 -14.69 5.07 -8.68
N THR A 30 -14.83 3.83 -8.23
CA THR A 30 -13.70 2.99 -7.80
C THR A 30 -13.80 1.61 -8.46
N LYS A 31 -12.69 1.08 -8.96
CA LYS A 31 -12.59 -0.26 -9.51
C LYS A 31 -11.26 -0.89 -9.12
N TYR A 32 -11.29 -2.12 -8.62
CA TYR A 32 -10.09 -2.83 -8.15
C TYR A 32 -9.23 -2.03 -7.16
N GLY A 33 -9.87 -1.22 -6.29
CA GLY A 33 -9.18 -0.35 -5.35
C GLY A 33 -8.61 0.95 -5.95
N ILE A 34 -8.79 1.17 -7.26
CA ILE A 34 -8.36 2.37 -7.97
C ILE A 34 -9.53 3.34 -8.02
N SER A 35 -9.44 4.46 -7.31
CA SER A 35 -10.48 5.50 -7.32
C SER A 35 -10.16 6.60 -8.32
N LEU A 36 -11.20 7.17 -8.92
CA LEU A 36 -11.08 8.29 -9.87
C LEU A 36 -10.24 9.43 -9.28
N ARG A 37 -10.56 9.83 -8.06
CA ARG A 37 -9.82 10.91 -7.38
C ARG A 37 -8.33 10.61 -7.27
N TRP A 38 -7.97 9.38 -6.90
CA TRP A 38 -6.56 9.01 -6.78
C TRP A 38 -5.84 9.06 -8.12
N VAL A 39 -6.47 8.55 -9.20
CA VAL A 39 -5.89 8.58 -10.55
C VAL A 39 -5.73 10.01 -11.04
N GLN A 40 -6.72 10.86 -10.83
CA GLN A 40 -6.63 12.30 -11.16
C GLN A 40 -5.53 13.02 -10.37
N ASP A 41 -5.34 12.69 -9.08
CA ASP A 41 -4.23 13.22 -8.29
C ASP A 41 -2.87 12.76 -8.82
N LEU A 42 -2.75 11.50 -9.25
CA LEU A 42 -1.54 10.98 -9.91
C LEU A 42 -1.29 11.67 -11.25
N ALA A 43 -2.33 11.88 -12.06
CA ALA A 43 -2.24 12.55 -13.34
C ALA A 43 -1.75 14.00 -13.18
N ARG A 44 -2.29 14.71 -12.20
CA ARG A 44 -1.84 16.06 -11.85
C ARG A 44 -0.36 16.08 -11.44
N GLN A 45 0.04 15.16 -10.54
CA GLN A 45 1.44 15.05 -10.12
C GLN A 45 2.38 14.72 -11.29
N ALA A 46 1.97 13.83 -12.19
CA ALA A 46 2.74 13.49 -13.39
C ALA A 46 2.90 14.69 -14.33
N ARG A 47 1.84 15.49 -14.51
CA ARG A 47 1.92 16.74 -15.30
C ARG A 47 2.83 17.78 -14.64
N GLU A 48 2.71 18.01 -13.33
CA GLU A 48 3.55 18.95 -12.60
C GLU A 48 5.02 18.55 -12.65
N GLU A 49 5.32 17.26 -12.53
CA GLU A 49 6.69 16.75 -12.63
C GLU A 49 7.23 16.91 -14.06
N CYS A 50 6.41 16.60 -15.06
CA CYS A 50 6.75 16.81 -16.46
C CYS A 50 7.07 18.29 -16.73
N LEU A 51 6.25 19.22 -16.25
CA LEU A 51 6.49 20.67 -16.39
C LEU A 51 7.76 21.14 -15.68
N ARG A 52 8.09 20.58 -14.52
CA ARG A 52 9.35 20.88 -13.82
C ARG A 52 10.57 20.40 -14.56
N GLN A 53 10.49 19.21 -15.18
CA GLN A 53 11.56 18.64 -15.99
C GLN A 53 11.60 19.21 -17.41
N ALA A 54 10.50 19.81 -17.88
CA ALA A 54 10.22 20.24 -19.24
C ALA A 54 10.99 21.50 -19.68
N ARG A 55 12.08 21.87 -19.03
CA ARG A 55 13.06 22.75 -19.72
C ARG A 55 13.53 22.14 -21.05
N ASN A 56 13.21 20.86 -21.32
CA ASN A 56 13.52 20.12 -22.54
C ASN A 56 12.54 18.97 -22.87
N CYS A 57 11.26 19.06 -22.56
CA CYS A 57 10.31 18.01 -22.90
C CYS A 57 9.57 18.33 -24.19
N ASP A 58 10.23 18.13 -25.35
CA ASP A 58 9.61 18.22 -26.68
C ASP A 58 8.53 17.15 -26.92
N GLY A 59 8.30 16.24 -25.98
CA GLY A 59 7.41 15.10 -26.12
C GLY A 59 6.06 15.19 -25.40
N CYS A 60 5.85 16.21 -24.53
CA CYS A 60 4.55 16.42 -23.90
C CYS A 60 3.64 17.36 -24.71
N ALA A 61 4.16 17.95 -25.78
CA ALA A 61 3.39 18.75 -26.74
C ALA A 61 2.79 17.88 -27.87
N ASP A 62 3.22 16.61 -28.00
CA ASP A 62 2.67 15.68 -28.98
C ASP A 62 1.82 14.65 -28.22
N GLU A 63 0.51 14.74 -28.38
CA GLU A 63 -0.51 13.83 -27.82
C GLU A 63 -0.28 12.36 -28.18
N ARG A 64 0.64 12.05 -29.10
CA ARG A 64 0.91 10.72 -29.66
C ARG A 64 2.14 10.02 -29.08
N THR A 65 2.93 10.66 -28.24
CA THR A 65 4.14 10.04 -27.65
C THR A 65 4.09 10.07 -26.13
N PRO A 66 3.75 8.95 -25.46
CA PRO A 66 3.65 8.87 -24.01
C PRO A 66 5.04 8.84 -23.37
N LYS A 67 5.60 9.99 -23.03
CA LYS A 67 6.87 10.09 -22.28
C LYS A 67 6.70 10.44 -20.80
N CYS A 68 5.54 10.95 -20.39
CA CYS A 68 5.24 11.20 -18.99
C CYS A 68 4.27 10.16 -18.43
N GLY A 69 4.29 9.96 -17.10
CA GLY A 69 3.43 8.98 -16.45
C GLY A 69 1.92 9.22 -16.57
N TYR A 70 1.50 10.33 -17.19
CA TYR A 70 0.10 10.69 -17.43
C TYR A 70 -0.61 9.69 -18.33
N HIS A 71 -0.01 9.32 -19.46
CA HIS A 71 -0.63 8.40 -20.44
C HIS A 71 -0.89 6.98 -19.91
N ASN A 72 -0.20 6.57 -18.85
CA ASN A 72 -0.49 5.29 -18.21
C ASN A 72 -1.73 5.34 -17.32
N LEU A 73 -2.34 6.52 -17.18
CA LEU A 73 -3.53 6.77 -16.35
C LEU A 73 -4.76 7.04 -17.22
N ASP A 74 -4.56 7.43 -18.48
CA ASP A 74 -5.53 7.49 -19.57
C ASP A 74 -5.66 6.05 -20.11
N MET A 75 -6.62 5.30 -19.54
CA MET A 75 -6.72 3.85 -19.73
C MET A 75 -7.58 3.48 -20.94
N ASP A 76 -8.44 4.38 -21.38
CA ASP A 76 -9.24 4.24 -22.61
C ASP A 76 -8.64 4.98 -23.81
N MET A 77 -7.57 5.75 -23.59
CA MET A 77 -6.78 6.43 -24.61
C MET A 77 -7.54 7.51 -25.38
N ASP A 78 -8.42 8.23 -24.70
CA ASP A 78 -9.20 9.33 -25.30
C ASP A 78 -8.56 10.73 -25.09
N GLY A 79 -7.49 10.80 -24.27
CA GLY A 79 -6.68 12.01 -24.06
C GLY A 79 -6.96 12.74 -22.74
N ASP A 80 -7.93 12.29 -21.96
CA ASP A 80 -8.17 12.85 -20.63
C ASP A 80 -8.07 11.79 -19.51
N VAL A 81 -8.37 12.14 -18.28
CA VAL A 81 -8.39 11.21 -17.13
C VAL A 81 -9.67 11.44 -16.38
N ASP A 82 -10.63 10.57 -16.62
CA ASP A 82 -11.97 10.68 -16.10
C ASP A 82 -12.57 9.35 -15.61
N SER A 83 -13.89 9.28 -15.55
CA SER A 83 -14.60 8.10 -15.04
C SER A 83 -14.53 6.90 -16.00
N ASP A 84 -14.33 7.13 -17.29
CA ASP A 84 -14.30 6.08 -18.30
C ASP A 84 -12.98 5.31 -18.22
N ASP A 85 -11.87 5.97 -17.81
CA ASP A 85 -10.62 5.29 -17.45
C ASP A 85 -10.81 4.28 -16.32
N ILE A 86 -11.55 4.68 -15.29
CA ILE A 86 -11.81 3.76 -14.18
C ILE A 86 -12.67 2.57 -14.65
N ARG A 87 -13.64 2.79 -15.55
CA ARG A 87 -14.43 1.70 -16.14
C ARG A 87 -13.57 0.81 -17.03
N ALA A 88 -12.67 1.39 -17.82
CA ALA A 88 -11.74 0.68 -18.71
C ALA A 88 -10.63 -0.06 -17.94
N CYS A 89 -10.25 0.39 -16.72
CA CYS A 89 -9.18 -0.18 -15.91
C CYS A 89 -9.26 -1.71 -15.84
N THR A 90 -8.18 -2.36 -16.23
CA THR A 90 -8.00 -3.81 -16.10
C THR A 90 -7.36 -4.17 -14.75
N LYS A 91 -7.46 -5.43 -14.34
CA LYS A 91 -6.77 -5.93 -13.12
C LYS A 91 -5.26 -5.75 -13.20
N ASP A 92 -4.66 -5.95 -14.37
CA ASP A 92 -3.21 -5.82 -14.56
C ASP A 92 -2.75 -4.36 -14.48
N GLN A 93 -3.53 -3.43 -15.02
CA GLN A 93 -3.27 -1.99 -14.87
C GLN A 93 -3.39 -1.56 -13.41
N ALA A 94 -4.43 -2.00 -12.70
CA ALA A 94 -4.58 -1.76 -11.27
C ALA A 94 -3.39 -2.33 -10.48
N ALA A 95 -2.99 -3.58 -10.73
CA ALA A 95 -1.84 -4.21 -10.10
C ALA A 95 -0.53 -3.44 -10.37
N ALA A 96 -0.33 -2.93 -11.59
CA ALA A 96 0.83 -2.13 -11.95
C ALA A 96 0.87 -0.79 -11.18
N LEU A 97 -0.28 -0.11 -11.04
CA LEU A 97 -0.41 1.10 -10.24
C LEU A 97 -0.13 0.83 -8.76
N PHE A 98 -0.73 -0.22 -8.19
CA PHE A 98 -0.46 -0.63 -6.81
C PHE A 98 1.00 -0.97 -6.59
N LYS A 99 1.63 -1.69 -7.53
CA LYS A 99 3.06 -1.99 -7.46
C LYS A 99 3.89 -0.72 -7.41
N LYS A 100 3.71 0.17 -8.37
CA LYS A 100 4.49 1.42 -8.50
C LYS A 100 4.32 2.34 -7.30
N HIS A 101 3.06 2.57 -6.87
CA HIS A 101 2.74 3.63 -5.90
C HIS A 101 2.71 3.17 -4.44
N PHE A 102 2.68 1.86 -4.18
CA PHE A 102 2.76 1.31 -2.82
C PHE A 102 3.97 0.40 -2.65
N TRP A 103 4.08 -0.69 -3.42
CA TRP A 103 5.13 -1.68 -3.23
C TRP A 103 6.54 -1.13 -3.47
N ASP A 104 6.78 -0.55 -4.64
CA ASP A 104 8.09 -0.02 -5.01
C ASP A 104 8.42 1.24 -4.20
N LYS A 105 7.45 2.15 -4.04
CA LYS A 105 7.63 3.39 -3.29
C LYS A 105 7.96 3.16 -1.81
N LEU A 106 7.47 2.08 -1.22
CA LEU A 106 7.74 1.69 0.17
C LEU A 106 8.94 0.76 0.31
N GLY A 107 9.61 0.40 -0.80
CA GLY A 107 10.77 -0.49 -0.76
C GLY A 107 10.44 -1.90 -0.25
N CYS A 108 9.21 -2.37 -0.45
CA CYS A 108 8.75 -3.66 0.08
C CYS A 108 9.59 -4.84 -0.40
N SER A 109 10.23 -4.74 -1.59
CA SER A 109 11.11 -5.80 -2.11
C SER A 109 12.38 -6.04 -1.28
N GLY A 110 12.78 -5.09 -0.45
CA GLY A 110 13.93 -5.18 0.45
C GLY A 110 13.56 -5.53 1.89
N LEU A 111 12.31 -5.93 2.14
CA LEU A 111 11.84 -6.32 3.47
C LEU A 111 11.62 -7.83 3.54
N PRO A 112 11.75 -8.45 4.73
CA PRO A 112 11.27 -9.79 4.99
C PRO A 112 9.81 -9.95 4.54
N LEU A 113 9.48 -11.08 3.91
CA LEU A 113 8.17 -11.31 3.29
C LEU A 113 6.98 -10.95 4.20
N PRO A 114 6.89 -11.39 5.47
CA PRO A 114 5.73 -11.10 6.31
C PRO A 114 5.58 -9.60 6.61
N LEU A 115 6.69 -8.86 6.76
CA LEU A 115 6.66 -7.42 6.95
C LEU A 115 6.26 -6.70 5.65
N ALA A 116 6.79 -7.13 4.51
CA ALA A 116 6.43 -6.57 3.20
C ALA A 116 4.93 -6.71 2.91
N VAL A 117 4.35 -7.90 3.14
CA VAL A 117 2.93 -8.20 2.90
C VAL A 117 2.04 -7.37 3.83
N THR A 118 2.35 -7.30 5.12
CA THR A 118 1.55 -6.52 6.08
C THR A 118 1.65 -5.03 5.85
N LEU A 119 2.83 -4.52 5.49
CA LEU A 119 3.05 -3.12 5.15
C LEU A 119 2.26 -2.73 3.89
N TYR A 120 2.39 -3.51 2.83
CA TYR A 120 1.72 -3.25 1.56
C TYR A 120 0.20 -3.24 1.70
N ASP A 121 -0.39 -4.25 2.32
CA ASP A 121 -1.83 -4.33 2.57
C ASP A 121 -2.30 -3.20 3.50
N GLY A 122 -1.52 -2.88 4.51
CA GLY A 122 -1.77 -1.75 5.41
C GLY A 122 -1.75 -0.41 4.68
N ALA A 123 -0.79 -0.21 3.78
CA ALA A 123 -0.64 1.01 3.00
C ALA A 123 -1.80 1.21 2.03
N ALA A 124 -2.25 0.16 1.35
CA ALA A 124 -3.42 0.19 0.49
C ALA A 124 -4.70 0.59 1.25
N ASN A 125 -4.88 0.08 2.47
CA ASN A 125 -6.12 0.27 3.23
C ASN A 125 -6.18 1.56 4.07
N MET A 126 -5.07 1.97 4.71
CA MET A 126 -5.07 3.10 5.66
C MET A 126 -4.07 4.22 5.33
N GLY A 127 -3.42 4.10 4.19
CA GLY A 127 -2.43 5.04 3.67
C GLY A 127 -0.99 4.72 4.12
N PRO A 128 0.00 5.03 3.25
CA PRO A 128 1.40 4.64 3.42
C PRO A 128 2.03 5.10 4.75
N ALA A 129 1.94 6.39 5.07
CA ALA A 129 2.59 6.94 6.26
C ALA A 129 2.12 6.29 7.56
N ARG A 130 0.82 5.94 7.66
CA ARG A 130 0.28 5.26 8.83
C ARG A 130 0.73 3.81 8.89
N ALA A 131 0.73 3.12 7.78
CA ALA A 131 1.18 1.73 7.70
C ALA A 131 2.66 1.60 8.09
N VAL A 132 3.52 2.48 7.59
CA VAL A 132 4.94 2.54 7.97
C VAL A 132 5.10 2.83 9.46
N ARG A 133 4.37 3.82 10.01
CA ARG A 133 4.45 4.14 11.44
C ARG A 133 4.04 2.96 12.32
N GLN A 134 3.00 2.22 11.94
CA GLN A 134 2.59 1.03 12.68
C GLN A 134 3.65 -0.08 12.60
N MET A 135 4.28 -0.27 11.44
CA MET A 135 5.37 -1.23 11.27
C MET A 135 6.59 -0.84 12.12
N GLN A 136 7.02 0.42 12.09
CA GLN A 136 8.12 0.93 12.92
C GLN A 136 7.86 0.68 14.41
N ARG A 137 6.65 1.01 14.89
CA ARG A 137 6.24 0.76 16.26
C ARG A 137 6.23 -0.73 16.63
N ALA A 138 5.72 -1.57 15.73
CA ALA A 138 5.69 -3.01 15.94
C ALA A 138 7.11 -3.58 16.03
N MET A 139 8.00 -3.16 15.13
CA MET A 139 9.39 -3.59 15.12
C MET A 139 10.15 -3.14 16.37
N ASN A 140 9.99 -1.88 16.81
CA ASN A 140 10.54 -1.40 18.08
C ASN A 140 10.07 -2.25 19.27
N THR A 141 8.76 -2.51 19.34
CA THR A 141 8.18 -3.32 20.42
C THR A 141 8.75 -4.75 20.48
N VAL A 142 8.93 -5.37 19.31
CA VAL A 142 9.45 -6.74 19.25
C VAL A 142 10.96 -6.76 19.49
N ALA A 143 11.70 -5.80 18.95
CA ALA A 143 13.14 -5.70 19.16
C ALA A 143 13.50 -5.45 20.63
N ASP A 144 12.73 -4.61 21.34
CA ASP A 144 12.89 -4.36 22.76
C ASP A 144 12.70 -5.61 23.62
N ALA A 145 11.82 -6.49 23.21
CA ALA A 145 11.49 -7.72 23.93
C ALA A 145 12.39 -8.93 23.59
N GLU A 146 12.96 -8.95 22.38
CA GLU A 146 13.48 -10.18 21.77
C GLU A 146 14.93 -10.08 21.26
N LEU A 147 15.51 -8.87 21.18
CA LEU A 147 16.90 -8.66 20.78
C LEU A 147 17.75 -8.22 21.97
N ASP A 148 18.92 -8.83 22.14
CA ASP A 148 19.83 -8.48 23.24
C ASP A 148 20.34 -7.05 23.17
N ALA A 149 20.49 -6.50 21.96
CA ALA A 149 20.88 -5.12 21.74
C ALA A 149 20.24 -4.59 20.45
N TYR A 150 19.57 -3.44 20.56
CA TYR A 150 19.09 -2.69 19.39
C TYR A 150 19.01 -1.19 19.72
N THR A 151 18.94 -0.37 18.68
CA THR A 151 18.68 1.06 18.84
C THR A 151 17.28 1.36 18.29
N PRO A 152 16.36 1.91 19.10
CA PRO A 152 15.03 2.25 18.66
C PRO A 152 15.04 3.17 17.43
N ILE A 153 14.19 2.88 16.46
CA ILE A 153 13.98 3.73 15.29
C ILE A 153 12.86 4.73 15.54
N ALA A 154 12.88 5.87 14.83
CA ALA A 154 11.79 6.84 14.85
C ALA A 154 10.52 6.25 14.26
N GLU A 155 9.37 6.51 14.91
CA GLU A 155 8.03 6.13 14.43
C GLU A 155 7.44 7.28 13.60
N ASP A 156 8.17 7.72 12.58
CA ASP A 156 7.86 8.91 11.76
C ASP A 156 6.94 8.63 10.57
N GLY A 157 6.80 7.35 10.18
CA GLY A 157 6.00 6.94 9.03
C GLY A 157 6.74 7.08 7.70
N VAL A 158 8.07 7.18 7.73
CA VAL A 158 8.94 7.25 6.55
C VAL A 158 9.79 5.97 6.46
N MET A 159 9.76 5.32 5.31
CA MET A 159 10.67 4.21 5.04
C MET A 159 12.07 4.76 4.78
N GLY A 160 12.99 4.42 5.67
CA GLY A 160 14.38 4.85 5.59
C GLY A 160 15.36 3.71 5.89
N PRO A 161 16.67 3.92 5.70
CA PRO A 161 17.70 2.90 5.92
C PRO A 161 17.64 2.28 7.32
N ARG A 162 17.38 3.06 8.37
CA ARG A 162 17.26 2.54 9.73
C ARG A 162 16.08 1.58 9.92
N THR A 163 14.95 1.88 9.25
CA THR A 163 13.77 1.00 9.26
C THR A 163 14.07 -0.32 8.56
N ALA A 164 14.77 -0.27 7.43
CA ALA A 164 15.20 -1.48 6.70
C ALA A 164 16.19 -2.31 7.51
N GLN A 165 17.20 -1.69 8.12
CA GLN A 165 18.18 -2.36 8.98
C GLN A 165 17.55 -3.06 10.19
N LEU A 166 16.54 -2.45 10.83
CA LEU A 166 15.84 -3.11 11.94
C LEU A 166 15.00 -4.29 11.45
N ALA A 167 14.40 -4.19 10.27
CA ALA A 167 13.67 -5.31 9.67
C ALA A 167 14.60 -6.50 9.37
N GLU A 168 15.79 -6.24 8.85
CA GLU A 168 16.85 -7.23 8.60
C GLU A 168 17.32 -7.87 9.92
N ALA A 169 17.63 -7.09 10.95
CA ALA A 169 18.02 -7.60 12.26
C ALA A 169 16.95 -8.51 12.91
N LEU A 170 15.66 -8.16 12.73
CA LEU A 170 14.56 -9.01 13.17
C LEU A 170 14.45 -10.31 12.36
N GLU A 171 14.81 -10.30 11.08
CA GLU A 171 14.86 -11.49 10.25
C GLU A 171 16.01 -12.40 10.68
N GLU A 172 17.22 -11.87 10.84
CA GLU A 172 18.39 -12.59 11.33
C GLU A 172 18.14 -13.23 12.71
N GLY A 173 17.43 -12.51 13.59
CA GLY A 173 16.99 -13.02 14.91
C GLY A 173 15.78 -13.97 14.86
N GLY A 174 15.20 -14.24 13.68
CA GLY A 174 14.01 -15.08 13.54
C GLY A 174 12.72 -14.46 14.12
N LYS A 175 12.67 -13.12 14.27
CA LYS A 175 11.58 -12.38 14.95
C LYS A 175 10.66 -11.62 13.98
N HIS A 176 10.95 -11.62 12.70
CA HIS A 176 10.20 -10.88 11.67
C HIS A 176 8.72 -11.32 11.56
N TRP A 177 8.39 -12.60 11.77
CA TRP A 177 7.02 -13.09 11.86
C TRP A 177 6.27 -12.54 13.07
N PHE A 178 6.95 -12.44 14.22
CA PHE A 178 6.38 -11.79 15.42
C PHE A 178 6.10 -10.32 15.18
N ALA A 179 7.04 -9.62 14.55
CA ALA A 179 6.88 -8.21 14.21
C ALA A 179 5.70 -7.99 13.25
N ALA A 180 5.53 -8.82 12.21
CA ALA A 180 4.38 -8.75 11.31
C ALA A 180 3.04 -8.96 12.06
N ARG A 181 2.97 -9.94 12.97
CA ARG A 181 1.79 -10.14 13.81
C ARG A 181 1.53 -8.98 14.75
N GLN A 182 2.57 -8.34 15.26
CA GLN A 182 2.44 -7.14 16.09
C GLN A 182 1.90 -5.95 15.27
N VAL A 183 2.28 -5.80 13.99
CA VAL A 183 1.65 -4.82 13.09
C VAL A 183 0.14 -5.05 13.02
N LEU A 184 -0.31 -6.29 12.88
CA LEU A 184 -1.74 -6.61 12.80
C LEU A 184 -2.49 -6.31 14.11
N ARG A 185 -1.86 -6.52 15.26
CA ARG A 185 -2.44 -6.13 16.57
C ARG A 185 -2.63 -4.62 16.69
N LEU A 186 -1.62 -3.85 16.30
CA LEU A 186 -1.69 -2.40 16.30
C LEU A 186 -2.76 -1.89 15.32
N ARG A 187 -2.90 -2.55 14.17
CA ARG A 187 -3.91 -2.24 13.16
C ARG A 187 -5.34 -2.51 13.68
N ASP A 188 -5.60 -3.64 14.34
CA ASP A 188 -6.90 -3.93 14.96
C ASP A 188 -7.24 -2.89 16.04
N THR A 189 -6.27 -2.55 16.90
CA THR A 189 -6.43 -1.50 17.90
C THR A 189 -6.77 -0.16 17.28
N PHE A 190 -6.04 0.23 16.23
CA PHE A 190 -6.30 1.47 15.49
C PHE A 190 -7.74 1.54 14.94
N TYR A 191 -8.28 0.46 14.36
CA TYR A 191 -9.64 0.46 13.85
C TYR A 191 -10.69 0.59 14.96
N ARG A 192 -10.47 -0.04 16.10
CA ARG A 192 -11.36 0.10 17.27
C ARG A 192 -11.33 1.53 17.79
N ASP A 193 -10.18 2.12 17.96
CA ASP A 193 -10.02 3.50 18.43
C ASP A 193 -10.62 4.51 17.44
N LEU A 194 -10.43 4.29 16.14
CA LEU A 194 -10.98 5.13 15.09
C LEU A 194 -12.52 5.14 15.14
N THR A 195 -13.14 3.98 15.29
CA THR A 195 -14.60 3.86 15.35
C THR A 195 -15.19 4.28 16.70
N ALA A 196 -14.41 4.24 17.77
CA ALA A 196 -14.79 4.83 19.05
C ALA A 196 -14.87 6.36 18.98
N ARG A 197 -13.91 6.98 18.27
CA ARG A 197 -13.87 8.45 18.06
C ARG A 197 -14.79 8.95 16.96
N ARG A 198 -15.09 8.11 15.96
CA ARG A 198 -15.94 8.44 14.80
C ARG A 198 -17.00 7.36 14.61
N SER A 199 -18.15 7.54 15.26
CA SER A 199 -19.23 6.54 15.25
C SER A 199 -19.78 6.23 13.84
N SER A 200 -19.75 7.17 12.91
CA SER A 200 -20.13 6.97 11.50
C SER A 200 -19.31 5.90 10.79
N LEU A 201 -18.09 5.61 11.26
CA LEU A 201 -17.22 4.60 10.68
C LEU A 201 -17.45 3.19 11.26
N ARG A 202 -18.35 3.02 12.23
CA ARG A 202 -18.62 1.71 12.85
C ARG A 202 -19.10 0.66 11.85
N VAL A 203 -19.76 1.08 10.79
CA VAL A 203 -20.26 0.19 9.73
C VAL A 203 -19.12 -0.57 9.04
N PHE A 204 -17.90 -0.03 9.04
CA PHE A 204 -16.73 -0.63 8.40
C PHE A 204 -15.91 -1.51 9.35
N LEU A 205 -16.12 -1.42 10.67
CA LEU A 205 -15.28 -2.09 11.67
C LEU A 205 -15.21 -3.60 11.47
N ALA A 206 -16.36 -4.24 11.21
CA ALA A 206 -16.41 -5.68 11.00
C ALA A 206 -15.57 -6.11 9.79
N GLY A 207 -15.68 -5.39 8.65
CA GLY A 207 -14.89 -5.64 7.45
C GLY A 207 -13.39 -5.46 7.69
N TRP A 208 -12.99 -4.38 8.35
CA TRP A 208 -11.58 -4.13 8.67
C TRP A 208 -10.99 -5.20 9.58
N ARG A 209 -11.72 -5.62 10.60
CA ARG A 209 -11.26 -6.70 11.51
C ARG A 209 -11.23 -8.06 10.83
N ASN A 210 -12.16 -8.36 9.93
CA ASN A 210 -12.12 -9.57 9.11
C ASN A 210 -10.88 -9.60 8.20
N ARG A 211 -10.51 -8.46 7.60
CA ARG A 211 -9.26 -8.32 6.80
C ARG A 211 -8.02 -8.59 7.66
N VAL A 212 -7.94 -8.02 8.87
CA VAL A 212 -6.84 -8.29 9.81
C VAL A 212 -6.77 -9.78 10.19
N LYS A 213 -7.91 -10.40 10.49
CA LYS A 213 -7.99 -11.83 10.81
C LYS A 213 -7.53 -12.69 9.63
N ALA A 214 -7.99 -12.39 8.43
CA ALA A 214 -7.58 -13.10 7.21
C ALA A 214 -6.08 -12.92 6.92
N MET A 215 -5.52 -11.72 7.12
CA MET A 215 -4.09 -11.49 6.98
C MET A 215 -3.29 -12.33 8.00
N ASN A 216 -3.75 -12.42 9.23
CA ASN A 216 -3.06 -13.25 10.23
C ASN A 216 -3.08 -14.75 9.87
N GLN A 217 -4.15 -15.24 9.26
CA GLN A 217 -4.23 -16.61 8.73
C GLN A 217 -3.26 -16.79 7.54
N TYR A 218 -3.25 -15.81 6.64
CA TYR A 218 -2.35 -15.81 5.47
C TYR A 218 -0.87 -15.81 5.88
N LEU A 219 -0.49 -15.03 6.90
CA LEU A 219 0.86 -15.07 7.45
C LEU A 219 1.23 -16.46 7.99
N ALA A 220 0.29 -17.16 8.63
CA ALA A 220 0.54 -18.52 9.12
C ALA A 220 0.65 -19.55 7.98
N GLU A 221 0.04 -19.30 6.82
CA GLU A 221 0.21 -20.11 5.61
C GLU A 221 1.60 -19.89 5.02
N LEU A 222 2.00 -18.62 4.86
CA LEU A 222 3.32 -18.25 4.34
C LEU A 222 4.47 -18.77 5.22
N GLU A 223 4.34 -18.67 6.54
CA GLU A 223 5.36 -19.17 7.48
C GLU A 223 5.56 -20.69 7.37
N ARG A 224 4.49 -21.44 7.11
CA ARG A 224 4.57 -22.89 6.86
C ARG A 224 5.17 -23.26 5.49
N GLU A 225 5.10 -22.35 4.52
CA GLU A 225 5.72 -22.55 3.20
C GLU A 225 7.24 -22.30 3.22
N GLU A 226 7.71 -21.48 4.17
CA GLU A 226 9.15 -21.14 4.30
C GLU A 226 9.92 -22.11 5.22
N GLY A 227 9.24 -22.81 6.12
CA GLY A 227 9.85 -23.75 7.08
C GLY A 227 9.82 -25.17 6.58
#